data_0fcd7ceed9f7e92fe1f20a0796dbce6f
#
_entry.id   0fcd7ceed9f7e92fe1f20a0796dbce6f
#
_cell.length_a   1.000
_cell.length_b   1.000
_cell.length_c   1.000
_cell.angle_alpha   90.00
_cell.angle_beta   90.00
_cell.angle_gamma   90.00
#
_symmetry.space_group_name_H-M   'P 1'
#
loop_
_entity.id
_entity.type
_entity.pdbx_description
1 polymer ?
#
loop_
_entity_poly.entity_id
_entity_poly.type
_entity_poly.pdbx_seq_one_letter_code
_entity_poly.pdbx_strand_id
1 'polypeptide(L)'
;MSHAQYDIAIIGGGPAGLSAAVQASKLGADVVLLDEQASPGGQIYRSIEQQSERQSELLGPDYQYGKLLVQNFRQSATQYLPESRVWSINDKREIGFTNPHGTHVIATKNIIIASGAMERPVPFVGWTLPGVMNAGAGQVLFKAQNVLPSEDVVLAGSGPLLLLLAWQYLS
;
A
#
# COMPACT_ATOMS: atom_id res chain seq x y z
N MET A 1 32.07 1.39 1.66
CA MET A 1 30.97 0.43 1.76
C MET A 1 30.37 0.29 0.38
N SER A 2 30.34 -0.92 -0.21
CA SER A 2 29.69 -1.16 -1.51
C SER A 2 28.19 -1.04 -1.31
N HIS A 3 27.57 0.04 -1.81
CA HIS A 3 26.12 0.16 -1.84
C HIS A 3 25.60 -0.78 -2.92
N ALA A 4 24.55 -1.54 -2.60
CA ALA A 4 23.84 -2.30 -3.63
C ALA A 4 23.32 -1.31 -4.69
N GLN A 5 23.61 -1.60 -5.96
CA GLN A 5 23.23 -0.73 -7.07
C GLN A 5 22.19 -1.45 -7.93
N TYR A 6 21.04 -0.80 -8.11
CA TYR A 6 19.91 -1.30 -8.89
C TYR A 6 19.71 -0.45 -10.16
N ASP A 7 19.07 -1.03 -11.17
CA ASP A 7 18.65 -0.26 -12.34
C ASP A 7 17.46 0.64 -11.99
N ILE A 8 16.51 0.11 -11.19
CA ILE A 8 15.31 0.82 -10.78
C ILE A 8 15.00 0.53 -9.31
N ALA A 9 14.82 1.58 -8.52
CA ALA A 9 14.21 1.49 -7.21
C ALA A 9 12.78 2.04 -7.25
N ILE A 10 11.84 1.27 -6.69
CA ILE A 10 10.42 1.62 -6.62
C ILE A 10 10.05 1.85 -5.16
N ILE A 11 9.42 2.98 -4.85
CA ILE A 11 8.99 3.35 -3.50
C ILE A 11 7.48 3.25 -3.42
N GLY A 12 7.01 2.25 -2.67
CA GLY A 12 5.60 1.93 -2.44
C GLY A 12 5.13 0.66 -3.14
N GLY A 13 4.62 -0.29 -2.35
CA GLY A 13 4.13 -1.61 -2.77
C GLY A 13 2.63 -1.64 -3.08
N GLY A 14 2.03 -0.50 -3.45
CA GLY A 14 0.66 -0.43 -3.96
C GLY A 14 0.54 -0.87 -5.43
N PRO A 15 -0.69 -0.85 -6.01
CA PRO A 15 -0.93 -1.33 -7.38
C PRO A 15 0.02 -0.76 -8.42
N ALA A 16 0.32 0.53 -8.35
CA ALA A 16 1.21 1.21 -9.28
C ALA A 16 2.65 0.70 -9.19
N GLY A 17 3.18 0.60 -7.94
CA GLY A 17 4.53 0.09 -7.71
C GLY A 17 4.70 -1.37 -8.08
N LEU A 18 3.72 -2.22 -7.75
CA LEU A 18 3.73 -3.63 -8.12
C LEU A 18 3.69 -3.82 -9.64
N SER A 19 2.85 -3.07 -10.34
CA SER A 19 2.77 -3.12 -11.81
C SER A 19 4.08 -2.67 -12.46
N ALA A 20 4.68 -1.59 -11.96
CA ALA A 20 5.96 -1.09 -12.45
C ALA A 20 7.08 -2.13 -12.22
N ALA A 21 7.12 -2.75 -11.03
CA ALA A 21 8.10 -3.76 -10.67
C ALA A 21 8.02 -4.99 -11.60
N VAL A 22 6.80 -5.50 -11.81
CA VAL A 22 6.58 -6.65 -12.71
C VAL A 22 7.02 -6.34 -14.14
N GLN A 23 6.69 -5.17 -14.66
CA GLN A 23 7.07 -4.81 -16.03
C GLN A 23 8.57 -4.57 -16.17
N ALA A 24 9.19 -3.86 -15.26
CA ALA A 24 10.63 -3.61 -15.29
C ALA A 24 11.43 -4.91 -15.16
N SER A 25 11.03 -5.80 -14.27
CA SER A 25 11.65 -7.12 -14.08
C SER A 25 11.52 -7.99 -15.34
N LYS A 26 10.35 -7.99 -16.02
CA LYS A 26 10.15 -8.70 -17.29
C LYS A 26 11.06 -8.21 -18.40
N LEU A 27 11.45 -6.94 -18.37
CA LEU A 27 12.38 -6.35 -19.32
C LEU A 27 13.86 -6.57 -18.94
N GLY A 28 14.13 -7.33 -17.89
CA GLY A 28 15.47 -7.70 -17.45
C GLY A 28 16.19 -6.65 -16.61
N ALA A 29 15.48 -5.63 -16.10
CA ALA A 29 16.05 -4.66 -15.18
C ALA A 29 16.27 -5.28 -13.79
N ASP A 30 17.34 -4.88 -13.10
CA ASP A 30 17.56 -5.18 -11.69
C ASP A 30 16.73 -4.21 -10.85
N VAL A 31 15.66 -4.73 -10.21
CA VAL A 31 14.62 -3.93 -9.55
C VAL A 31 14.57 -4.21 -8.06
N VAL A 32 14.55 -3.14 -7.26
CA VAL A 32 14.22 -3.19 -5.84
C VAL A 32 12.92 -2.42 -5.59
N LEU A 33 12.02 -2.99 -4.77
CA LEU A 33 10.81 -2.33 -4.31
C LEU A 33 10.83 -2.22 -2.78
N LEU A 34 10.73 -0.97 -2.29
CA LEU A 34 10.65 -0.63 -0.87
C LEU A 34 9.20 -0.32 -0.51
N ASP A 35 8.69 -0.95 0.55
CA ASP A 35 7.35 -0.68 1.07
C ASP A 35 7.39 -0.57 2.60
N GLU A 36 6.68 0.40 3.16
CA GLU A 36 6.56 0.54 4.62
C GLU A 36 5.67 -0.55 5.25
N GLN A 37 4.88 -1.25 4.44
CA GLN A 37 4.03 -2.35 4.90
C GLN A 37 4.77 -3.68 4.89
N ALA A 38 4.31 -4.60 5.74
CA ALA A 38 4.86 -5.96 5.81
C ALA A 38 4.51 -6.82 4.58
N SER A 39 3.41 -6.49 3.87
CA SER A 39 2.94 -7.22 2.70
C SER A 39 2.55 -6.28 1.56
N PRO A 40 2.72 -6.72 0.29
CA PRO A 40 2.38 -5.91 -0.88
C PRO A 40 0.87 -5.75 -1.04
N GLY A 41 0.46 -4.71 -1.78
CA GLY A 41 -0.95 -4.41 -2.08
C GLY A 41 -1.32 -2.96 -1.78
N GLY A 42 -0.56 -2.27 -0.92
CA GLY A 42 -0.83 -0.91 -0.51
C GLY A 42 -2.18 -0.78 0.21
N GLN A 43 -2.82 0.39 0.11
CA GLN A 43 -4.12 0.63 0.74
C GLN A 43 -5.29 -0.03 0.01
N ILE A 44 -5.20 -0.14 -1.32
CA ILE A 44 -6.28 -0.68 -2.15
C ILE A 44 -6.42 -2.19 -1.94
N TYR A 45 -5.29 -2.90 -1.95
CA TYR A 45 -5.23 -4.36 -1.79
C TYR A 45 -4.67 -4.75 -0.41
N ARG A 46 -5.01 -3.97 0.62
CA ARG A 46 -4.55 -4.20 1.99
C ARG A 46 -4.85 -5.61 2.45
N SER A 47 -3.80 -6.31 2.94
CA SER A 47 -3.89 -7.68 3.49
C SER A 47 -4.42 -8.73 2.49
N ILE A 48 -4.27 -8.51 1.18
CA ILE A 48 -4.87 -9.37 0.15
C ILE A 48 -4.36 -10.82 0.21
N GLU A 49 -3.14 -11.04 0.67
CA GLU A 49 -2.56 -12.38 0.81
C GLU A 49 -3.12 -13.14 2.03
N GLN A 50 -3.67 -12.43 3.02
CA GLN A 50 -4.22 -13.00 4.25
C GLN A 50 -5.75 -13.12 4.23
N GLN A 51 -6.43 -12.55 3.23
CA GLN A 51 -7.90 -12.57 3.16
C GLN A 51 -8.46 -13.95 2.82
N SER A 52 -9.50 -14.35 3.56
CA SER A 52 -10.31 -15.52 3.20
C SER A 52 -11.07 -15.30 1.89
N GLU A 53 -11.52 -16.38 1.26
CA GLU A 53 -12.35 -16.30 0.05
C GLU A 53 -13.61 -15.46 0.29
N ARG A 54 -14.31 -15.71 1.40
CA ARG A 54 -15.52 -14.97 1.78
C ARG A 54 -15.26 -13.46 1.91
N GLN A 55 -14.18 -13.06 2.56
CA GLN A 55 -13.81 -11.64 2.67
C GLN A 55 -13.44 -11.03 1.32
N SER A 56 -12.76 -11.79 0.47
CA SER A 56 -12.43 -11.33 -0.89
C SER A 56 -13.67 -11.12 -1.74
N GLU A 57 -14.71 -11.93 -1.58
CA GLU A 57 -16.01 -11.76 -2.25
C GLU A 57 -16.73 -10.50 -1.77
N LEU A 58 -16.76 -10.25 -0.46
CA LEU A 58 -17.32 -9.03 0.13
C LEU A 58 -16.60 -7.74 -0.34
N LEU A 59 -15.30 -7.82 -0.61
CA LEU A 59 -14.52 -6.69 -1.10
C LEU A 59 -14.68 -6.44 -2.61
N GLY A 60 -15.29 -7.39 -3.31
CA GLY A 60 -15.68 -7.26 -4.70
C GLY A 60 -14.60 -7.68 -5.73
N PRO A 61 -14.99 -7.72 -7.03
CA PRO A 61 -14.14 -8.24 -8.10
C PRO A 61 -12.86 -7.42 -8.32
N ASP A 62 -12.91 -6.11 -8.14
CA ASP A 62 -11.73 -5.25 -8.28
C ASP A 62 -10.67 -5.56 -7.21
N TYR A 63 -11.09 -5.95 -6.01
CA TYR A 63 -10.17 -6.39 -4.98
C TYR A 63 -9.55 -7.75 -5.34
N GLN A 64 -10.32 -8.65 -5.92
CA GLN A 64 -9.83 -9.97 -6.36
C GLN A 64 -8.76 -9.85 -7.46
N TYR A 65 -8.87 -8.85 -8.35
CA TYR A 65 -7.84 -8.56 -9.34
C TYR A 65 -6.46 -8.32 -8.72
N GLY A 66 -6.43 -7.74 -7.53
CA GLY A 66 -5.19 -7.53 -6.77
C GLY A 66 -4.44 -8.83 -6.44
N LYS A 67 -5.13 -9.96 -6.27
CA LYS A 67 -4.48 -11.27 -6.04
C LYS A 67 -3.56 -11.65 -7.21
N LEU A 68 -4.04 -11.48 -8.44
CA LEU A 68 -3.25 -11.77 -9.65
C LEU A 68 -2.02 -10.83 -9.74
N LEU A 69 -2.21 -9.55 -9.43
CA LEU A 69 -1.12 -8.58 -9.44
C LEU A 69 -0.03 -8.95 -8.42
N VAL A 70 -0.42 -9.28 -7.18
CA VAL A 70 0.52 -9.68 -6.13
C VAL A 70 1.20 -11.01 -6.49
N GLN A 71 0.48 -11.98 -7.04
CA GLN A 71 1.07 -13.25 -7.51
C GLN A 71 2.13 -13.01 -8.60
N ASN A 72 1.83 -12.19 -9.59
CA ASN A 72 2.78 -11.83 -10.65
C ASN A 72 4.03 -11.14 -10.07
N PHE A 73 3.83 -10.27 -9.08
CA PHE A 73 4.93 -9.60 -8.39
C PHE A 73 5.80 -10.61 -7.62
N ARG A 74 5.20 -11.53 -6.87
CA ARG A 74 5.92 -12.58 -6.13
C ARG A 74 6.73 -13.52 -7.03
N GLN A 75 6.27 -13.71 -8.28
CA GLN A 75 6.96 -14.51 -9.29
C GLN A 75 8.02 -13.73 -10.06
N SER A 76 8.08 -12.40 -9.92
CA SER A 76 9.08 -11.57 -10.58
C SER A 76 10.44 -11.67 -9.88
N ALA A 77 11.52 -11.29 -10.58
CA ALA A 77 12.87 -11.21 -10.02
C ALA A 77 13.10 -9.95 -9.18
N THR A 78 12.06 -9.18 -8.87
CA THR A 78 12.16 -7.96 -8.05
C THR A 78 12.57 -8.28 -6.63
N GLN A 79 13.60 -7.61 -6.14
CA GLN A 79 13.92 -7.65 -4.71
C GLN A 79 12.89 -6.85 -3.92
N TYR A 80 12.15 -7.50 -3.03
CA TYR A 80 11.17 -6.85 -2.17
C TYR A 80 11.75 -6.57 -0.79
N LEU A 81 11.70 -5.31 -0.36
CA LEU A 81 12.09 -4.85 0.96
C LEU A 81 10.85 -4.34 1.72
N PRO A 82 10.13 -5.23 2.42
CA PRO A 82 9.00 -4.83 3.26
C PRO A 82 9.48 -4.06 4.49
N GLU A 83 8.53 -3.44 5.20
CA GLU A 83 8.74 -2.67 6.44
C GLU A 83 9.84 -1.61 6.31
N SER A 84 10.08 -1.14 5.07
CA SER A 84 11.14 -0.20 4.71
C SER A 84 10.59 1.20 4.56
N ARG A 85 10.85 2.05 5.54
CA ARG A 85 10.46 3.46 5.53
C ARG A 85 11.55 4.31 4.92
N VAL A 86 11.28 4.82 3.73
CA VAL A 86 12.17 5.76 3.04
C VAL A 86 12.04 7.14 3.67
N TRP A 87 13.17 7.75 4.02
CA TRP A 87 13.22 9.08 4.64
C TRP A 87 14.10 10.08 3.88
N SER A 88 14.93 9.64 2.95
CA SER A 88 15.70 10.56 2.09
C SER A 88 15.92 10.01 0.69
N ILE A 89 15.98 10.91 -0.26
CA ILE A 89 16.44 10.68 -1.63
C ILE A 89 17.32 11.88 -1.98
N ASN A 90 18.53 11.63 -2.43
CA ASN A 90 19.45 12.69 -2.80
C ASN A 90 19.61 12.81 -4.34
N ASP A 91 20.35 13.83 -4.77
CA ASP A 91 20.66 14.13 -6.17
C ASP A 91 21.50 13.06 -6.88
N LYS A 92 22.22 12.24 -6.10
CA LYS A 92 22.97 11.08 -6.60
C LYS A 92 22.11 9.82 -6.74
N ARG A 93 20.81 9.93 -6.49
CA ARG A 93 19.84 8.82 -6.50
C ARG A 93 20.19 7.73 -5.48
N GLU A 94 20.72 8.15 -4.34
CA GLU A 94 20.86 7.30 -3.17
C GLU A 94 19.60 7.47 -2.31
N ILE A 95 19.06 6.33 -1.87
CA ILE A 95 17.82 6.24 -1.09
C ILE A 95 18.17 5.76 0.31
N GLY A 96 17.93 6.62 1.30
CA GLY A 96 18.04 6.27 2.72
C GLY A 96 16.72 5.72 3.25
N PHE A 97 16.76 4.58 3.89
CA PHE A 97 15.59 3.97 4.52
C PHE A 97 15.95 3.24 5.81
N THR A 98 14.94 2.98 6.62
CA THR A 98 15.04 2.20 7.86
C THR A 98 14.03 1.07 7.82
N ASN A 99 14.47 -0.12 8.25
CA ASN A 99 13.64 -1.31 8.42
C ASN A 99 13.96 -1.97 9.77
N PRO A 100 13.34 -3.11 10.16
CA PRO A 100 13.63 -3.80 11.42
C PRO A 100 15.10 -4.22 11.61
N HIS A 101 15.87 -4.30 10.52
CA HIS A 101 17.28 -4.68 10.55
C HIS A 101 18.23 -3.48 10.67
N GLY A 102 17.70 -2.25 10.66
CA GLY A 102 18.49 -1.03 10.84
C GLY A 102 18.31 -0.01 9.72
N THR A 103 19.29 0.91 9.65
CA THR A 103 19.32 1.99 8.65
C THR A 103 20.24 1.60 7.51
N HIS A 104 19.75 1.81 6.29
CA HIS A 104 20.40 1.41 5.06
C HIS A 104 20.42 2.53 4.04
N VAL A 105 21.34 2.45 3.10
CA VAL A 105 21.40 3.32 1.91
C VAL A 105 21.63 2.42 0.69
N ILE A 106 20.83 2.62 -0.34
CA ILE A 106 21.00 1.97 -1.64
C ILE A 106 21.16 3.03 -2.73
N ALA A 107 21.87 2.69 -3.80
CA ALA A 107 22.02 3.51 -4.99
C ALA A 107 21.24 2.90 -6.15
N THR A 108 20.70 3.74 -7.03
CA THR A 108 19.94 3.30 -8.20
C THR A 108 20.16 4.21 -9.41
N LYS A 109 19.92 3.68 -10.60
CA LYS A 109 19.98 4.50 -11.83
C LYS A 109 18.70 5.30 -12.02
N ASN A 110 17.55 4.77 -11.60
CA ASN A 110 16.24 5.40 -11.75
C ASN A 110 15.37 5.17 -10.51
N ILE A 111 14.49 6.12 -10.20
CA ILE A 111 13.57 6.04 -9.07
C ILE A 111 12.15 6.21 -9.57
N ILE A 112 11.25 5.30 -9.16
CA ILE A 112 9.82 5.42 -9.37
C ILE A 112 9.16 5.65 -8.00
N ILE A 113 8.51 6.79 -7.83
CA ILE A 113 7.76 7.11 -6.62
C ILE A 113 6.30 6.69 -6.83
N ALA A 114 5.88 5.64 -6.13
CA ALA A 114 4.54 5.06 -6.16
C ALA A 114 3.91 5.01 -4.75
N SER A 115 4.17 6.04 -3.94
CA SER A 115 3.79 6.13 -2.52
C SER A 115 2.29 6.25 -2.27
N GLY A 116 1.47 6.39 -3.32
CA GLY A 116 0.03 6.50 -3.23
C GLY A 116 -0.44 7.84 -2.69
N ALA A 117 -1.60 7.81 -2.03
CA ALA A 117 -2.22 8.98 -1.43
C ALA A 117 -2.72 8.66 -0.02
N MET A 118 -2.81 9.68 0.80
CA MET A 118 -3.36 9.62 2.15
C MET A 118 -4.49 10.65 2.27
N GLU A 119 -5.57 10.27 2.94
CA GLU A 119 -6.66 11.20 3.22
C GLU A 119 -6.17 12.35 4.11
N ARG A 120 -6.56 13.55 3.73
CA ARG A 120 -6.34 14.74 4.54
C ARG A 120 -7.56 14.95 5.45
N PRO A 121 -7.40 14.86 6.79
CA PRO A 121 -8.50 15.16 7.68
C PRO A 121 -8.90 16.62 7.55
N VAL A 122 -10.22 16.87 7.50
CA VAL A 122 -10.79 18.22 7.51
C VAL A 122 -11.37 18.45 8.89
N PRO A 123 -10.84 19.40 9.69
CA PRO A 123 -11.33 19.67 11.02
C PRO A 123 -12.78 20.20 11.02
N PHE A 124 -13.61 19.65 11.90
CA PHE A 124 -14.95 20.15 12.23
C PHE A 124 -15.17 19.97 13.75
N VAL A 125 -16.20 20.58 14.29
CA VAL A 125 -16.48 20.46 15.74
C VAL A 125 -16.70 18.99 16.10
N GLY A 126 -15.88 18.44 16.99
CA GLY A 126 -15.96 17.04 17.42
C GLY A 126 -15.13 16.05 16.60
N TRP A 127 -14.36 16.47 15.59
CA TRP A 127 -13.58 15.56 14.73
C TRP A 127 -12.52 14.71 15.48
N THR A 128 -12.18 15.08 16.72
CA THR A 128 -11.24 14.34 17.58
C THR A 128 -11.93 13.41 18.59
N LEU A 129 -13.26 13.33 18.58
CA LEU A 129 -14.00 12.44 19.48
C LEU A 129 -13.74 10.97 19.11
N PRO A 130 -13.73 10.07 20.12
CA PRO A 130 -13.69 8.64 19.86
C PRO A 130 -14.78 8.20 18.86
N GLY A 131 -14.43 7.34 17.90
CA GLY A 131 -15.35 6.88 16.86
C GLY A 131 -15.42 7.77 15.63
N VAL A 132 -14.87 8.99 15.66
CA VAL A 132 -14.76 9.85 14.48
C VAL A 132 -13.47 9.56 13.74
N MET A 133 -13.58 9.16 12.47
CA MET A 133 -12.43 8.80 11.65
C MET A 133 -12.66 9.10 10.17
N ASN A 134 -11.60 9.16 9.38
CA ASN A 134 -11.70 9.25 7.92
C ASN A 134 -12.25 7.95 7.33
N ALA A 135 -12.96 8.05 6.21
CA ALA A 135 -13.53 6.88 5.51
C ALA A 135 -12.48 5.83 5.14
N GLY A 136 -11.29 6.25 4.68
CA GLY A 136 -10.18 5.35 4.40
C GLY A 136 -9.66 4.63 5.64
N ALA A 137 -9.66 5.26 6.82
CA ALA A 137 -9.31 4.59 8.06
C ALA A 137 -10.31 3.48 8.39
N GLY A 138 -11.62 3.73 8.25
CA GLY A 138 -12.65 2.71 8.42
C GLY A 138 -12.48 1.54 7.44
N GLN A 139 -12.18 1.83 6.17
CA GLN A 139 -11.92 0.80 5.17
C GLN A 139 -10.65 -0.02 5.48
N VAL A 140 -9.59 0.62 5.98
CA VAL A 140 -8.35 -0.08 6.38
C VAL A 140 -8.60 -1.01 7.55
N LEU A 141 -9.36 -0.59 8.56
CA LEU A 141 -9.75 -1.44 9.70
C LEU A 141 -10.53 -2.67 9.23
N PHE A 142 -11.48 -2.49 8.33
CA PHE A 142 -12.21 -3.61 7.74
C PHE A 142 -11.30 -4.56 6.97
N LYS A 143 -10.46 -4.05 6.05
CA LYS A 143 -9.56 -4.87 5.24
C LYS A 143 -8.44 -5.55 6.04
N ALA A 144 -7.85 -4.85 7.02
CA ALA A 144 -6.68 -5.34 7.74
C ALA A 144 -7.04 -6.20 8.95
N GLN A 145 -8.15 -5.92 9.61
CA GLN A 145 -8.48 -6.52 10.90
C GLN A 145 -9.88 -7.12 10.95
N ASN A 146 -10.64 -7.03 9.86
CA ASN A 146 -12.04 -7.46 9.80
C ASN A 146 -12.91 -6.80 10.89
N VAL A 147 -12.59 -5.55 11.24
CA VAL A 147 -13.31 -4.78 12.24
C VAL A 147 -14.40 -3.98 11.54
N LEU A 148 -15.63 -4.22 11.96
CA LEU A 148 -16.82 -3.46 11.58
C LEU A 148 -17.33 -2.67 12.78
N PRO A 149 -17.97 -1.53 12.56
CA PRO A 149 -18.67 -0.82 13.62
C PRO A 149 -19.75 -1.73 14.26
N SER A 150 -19.88 -1.66 15.59
CA SER A 150 -20.90 -2.42 16.33
C SER A 150 -22.22 -1.66 16.50
N GLU A 151 -22.25 -0.39 16.12
CA GLU A 151 -23.39 0.52 16.30
C GLU A 151 -23.69 1.27 14.99
N ASP A 152 -24.68 2.14 15.03
CA ASP A 152 -25.07 2.97 13.89
C ASP A 152 -23.91 3.85 13.43
N VAL A 153 -23.72 3.92 12.11
CA VAL A 153 -22.64 4.69 11.48
C VAL A 153 -23.22 5.83 10.68
N VAL A 154 -22.67 7.02 10.89
CA VAL A 154 -22.97 8.19 10.06
C VAL A 154 -21.80 8.42 9.11
N LEU A 155 -22.06 8.39 7.81
CA LEU A 155 -21.08 8.73 6.78
C LEU A 155 -21.35 10.16 6.29
N ALA A 156 -20.37 11.04 6.47
CA ALA A 156 -20.50 12.45 6.08
C ALA A 156 -19.40 12.82 5.07
N GLY A 157 -19.80 13.40 3.93
CA GLY A 157 -18.89 13.83 2.87
C GLY A 157 -19.51 13.72 1.48
N SER A 158 -18.70 13.88 0.43
CA SER A 158 -19.15 13.91 -0.96
C SER A 158 -18.40 12.98 -1.90
N GLY A 159 -17.42 12.24 -1.41
CA GLY A 159 -16.57 11.38 -2.25
C GLY A 159 -17.17 9.99 -2.49
N PRO A 160 -16.84 9.33 -3.62
CA PRO A 160 -17.34 7.99 -3.95
C PRO A 160 -16.90 6.91 -2.96
N LEU A 161 -15.80 7.11 -2.23
CA LEU A 161 -15.33 6.20 -1.20
C LEU A 161 -16.37 5.97 -0.09
N LEU A 162 -17.18 6.99 0.24
CA LEU A 162 -18.23 6.84 1.24
C LEU A 162 -19.31 5.85 0.79
N LEU A 163 -19.66 5.84 -0.48
CA LEU A 163 -20.65 4.90 -1.04
C LEU A 163 -20.10 3.46 -1.02
N LEU A 164 -18.82 3.30 -1.36
CA LEU A 164 -18.16 2.01 -1.28
C LEU A 164 -18.10 1.49 0.16
N LEU A 165 -17.76 2.35 1.11
CA LEU A 165 -17.69 1.99 2.53
C LEU A 165 -19.08 1.64 3.08
N ALA A 166 -20.12 2.41 2.72
CA ALA A 166 -21.50 2.10 3.08
C ALA A 166 -21.92 0.72 2.57
N TRP A 167 -21.63 0.43 1.32
CA TRP A 167 -21.91 -0.88 0.73
C TRP A 167 -21.16 -2.00 1.46
N GLN A 168 -19.89 -1.82 1.75
CA GLN A 168 -19.07 -2.81 2.47
C GLN A 168 -19.55 -3.07 3.91
N TYR A 169 -20.14 -2.07 4.57
CA TYR A 169 -20.66 -2.23 5.93
C TYR A 169 -22.05 -2.88 5.98
N LEU A 170 -22.79 -2.85 4.86
CA LEU A 170 -24.14 -3.44 4.75
C LEU A 170 -24.12 -4.86 4.17
N SER A 171 -22.99 -5.33 3.62
CA SER A 171 -22.82 -6.65 3.01
C SER A 171 -22.38 -7.69 4.01
#